data_70ca94e2c3fab1f9edaab1e12ebe7964
#
_entry.id   70ca94e2c3fab1f9edaab1e12ebe7964
#
_cell.length_a   1.000
_cell.length_b   1.000
_cell.length_c   1.000
_cell.angle_alpha   90.00
_cell.angle_beta   90.00
_cell.angle_gamma   90.00
#
_symmetry.space_group_name_H-M   'P 1'
#
loop_
_entity.id
_entity.type
_entity.pdbx_description
1 polymer ?
#
loop_
_entity_poly.entity_id
_entity_poly.type
_entity_poly.pdbx_seq_one_letter_code
_entity_poly.pdbx_strand_id
1 'polypeptide(L)'
;MFIEEVMELVELTPLKEALVGLPGVNGLSTEQRKRLTIAVELVANPSIIFMDEPTSGLDARAAAIVMRTVRNTVDTGRTVVCTIHQPSIDIFDAFDELLLLKRGGEEIYVGPLGRHSVHLIEYFEGIDGVSKIKDGYNPATWMLEVTSTPQEEALGVNFVELYKNSELCTEKQSSDKGTECTETGIAGPTFLKTVRSIVVDAMQSLPMETALVVLEKPTVHRCQAHVYDLHRVNVRNHFLGSRLQKTRQQDIFNAMGSMYVAVLFLGVQNATSVQPVVAIERTVFYRERAAGMYSALPYAFGQAVVELPHLFIQTLVYGVIVYAMIGFEWTVDKFVWYIFFMYFTLLYFTLYGMMTVAVTPNHNIATVVSSAFYAIWNLFSGFIIPKTRIPVWWRWYYYICPIAWTLYGLVASQFGDVEARLDTNETVKEFVRSYFDYRHDFVGYVAIIIVGIAVLFGFIFAFSIRAFNFQTR
;
A
#
# COMPACT_ATOMS: atom_id res chain seq x y z
N MET A 1 -5.30 27.64 0.82
CA MET A 1 -4.32 28.69 1.16
C MET A 1 -2.98 28.05 1.48
N PHE A 2 -2.73 27.40 2.62
CA PHE A 2 -1.40 26.84 2.93
C PHE A 2 -0.87 25.76 1.93
N ILE A 3 -1.73 24.85 1.49
CA ILE A 3 -1.36 23.84 0.49
C ILE A 3 -0.98 24.48 -0.86
N GLU A 4 -1.66 25.53 -1.27
CA GLU A 4 -1.36 26.27 -2.51
C GLU A 4 -0.01 26.97 -2.40
N GLU A 5 0.31 27.57 -1.25
CA GLU A 5 1.62 28.15 -0.97
C GLU A 5 2.73 27.10 -1.05
N VAL A 6 2.52 25.91 -0.48
CA VAL A 6 3.47 24.80 -0.59
C VAL A 6 3.62 24.34 -2.04
N MET A 7 2.53 24.21 -2.80
CA MET A 7 2.59 23.82 -4.21
C MET A 7 3.30 24.86 -5.09
N GLU A 8 3.14 26.14 -4.81
CA GLU A 8 3.86 27.21 -5.47
C GLU A 8 5.35 27.16 -5.15
N LEU A 9 5.70 26.99 -3.86
CA LEU A 9 7.07 26.89 -3.38
C LEU A 9 7.86 25.74 -4.04
N VAL A 10 7.22 24.59 -4.23
CA VAL A 10 7.83 23.42 -4.88
C VAL A 10 7.61 23.40 -6.41
N GLU A 11 7.03 24.45 -6.99
CA GLU A 11 6.77 24.58 -8.43
C GLU A 11 5.90 23.44 -9.01
N LEU A 12 4.91 22.94 -8.26
CA LEU A 12 3.99 21.88 -8.69
C LEU A 12 2.58 22.38 -9.04
N THR A 13 2.32 23.67 -8.97
CA THR A 13 1.00 24.25 -9.28
C THR A 13 0.43 23.83 -10.64
N PRO A 14 1.23 23.76 -11.75
CA PRO A 14 0.73 23.30 -13.04
C PRO A 14 0.29 21.82 -13.06
N LEU A 15 0.72 21.05 -12.07
CA LEU A 15 0.47 19.60 -11.95
C LEU A 15 -0.60 19.26 -10.92
N LYS A 16 -1.38 20.26 -10.48
CA LYS A 16 -2.40 20.10 -9.44
C LYS A 16 -3.39 18.96 -9.72
N GLU A 17 -3.79 18.82 -10.98
CA GLU A 17 -4.74 17.79 -11.43
C GLU A 17 -4.04 16.57 -12.05
N ALA A 18 -2.69 16.52 -12.01
CA ALA A 18 -1.95 15.42 -12.63
C ALA A 18 -2.00 14.16 -11.74
N LEU A 19 -2.15 13.01 -12.40
CA LEU A 19 -2.07 11.72 -11.75
C LEU A 19 -0.63 11.47 -11.25
N VAL A 20 -0.46 11.13 -9.98
CA VAL A 20 0.85 10.73 -9.43
C VAL A 20 1.38 9.49 -10.13
N GLY A 21 0.50 8.50 -10.37
CA GLY A 21 0.81 7.29 -11.13
C GLY A 21 1.86 6.37 -10.49
N LEU A 22 2.35 5.41 -11.27
CA LEU A 22 3.41 4.47 -10.85
C LEU A 22 4.76 4.87 -11.47
N PRO A 23 5.88 4.72 -10.72
CA PRO A 23 7.22 5.04 -11.23
C PRO A 23 7.53 4.27 -12.52
N GLY A 24 7.91 5.00 -13.58
CA GLY A 24 8.31 4.41 -14.85
C GLY A 24 7.18 3.87 -15.74
N VAL A 25 5.93 3.94 -15.30
CA VAL A 25 4.75 3.46 -16.06
C VAL A 25 3.88 4.63 -16.54
N ASN A 26 3.44 5.48 -15.61
CA ASN A 26 2.56 6.62 -15.91
C ASN A 26 2.66 7.68 -14.80
N GLY A 27 2.11 8.86 -15.04
CA GLY A 27 2.00 9.96 -14.07
C GLY A 27 3.24 10.84 -14.02
N LEU A 28 3.59 11.30 -12.82
CA LEU A 28 4.66 12.25 -12.59
C LEU A 28 6.06 11.70 -12.94
N SER A 29 6.94 12.57 -13.48
CA SER A 29 8.35 12.26 -13.69
C SER A 29 9.08 12.00 -12.35
N THR A 30 10.27 11.41 -12.41
CA THR A 30 11.09 11.13 -11.21
C THR A 30 11.41 12.42 -10.43
N GLU A 31 11.74 13.48 -11.13
CA GLU A 31 12.02 14.80 -10.56
C GLU A 31 10.76 15.40 -9.91
N GLN A 32 9.60 15.37 -10.61
CA GLN A 32 8.32 15.85 -10.06
C GLN A 32 7.90 15.07 -8.80
N ARG A 33 8.17 13.78 -8.76
CA ARG A 33 7.92 12.95 -7.56
C ARG A 33 8.80 13.33 -6.38
N LYS A 34 10.08 13.65 -6.62
CA LYS A 34 10.98 14.13 -5.57
C LYS A 34 10.48 15.46 -5.00
N ARG A 35 10.07 16.39 -5.85
CA ARG A 35 9.45 17.66 -5.40
C ARG A 35 8.14 17.43 -4.65
N LEU A 36 7.32 16.48 -5.09
CA LEU A 36 6.10 16.09 -4.36
C LEU A 36 6.43 15.51 -2.97
N THR A 37 7.49 14.70 -2.86
CA THR A 37 7.93 14.17 -1.55
C THR A 37 8.34 15.31 -0.60
N ILE A 38 9.06 16.33 -1.12
CA ILE A 38 9.41 17.53 -0.35
C ILE A 38 8.13 18.29 0.06
N ALA A 39 7.16 18.45 -0.85
CA ALA A 39 5.90 19.11 -0.57
C ALA A 39 5.10 18.43 0.56
N VAL A 40 5.06 17.08 0.56
CA VAL A 40 4.36 16.30 1.60
C VAL A 40 4.94 16.58 2.99
N GLU A 41 6.26 16.64 3.11
CA GLU A 41 6.91 16.96 4.38
C GLU A 41 6.69 18.44 4.78
N LEU A 42 6.70 19.35 3.80
CA LEU A 42 6.46 20.78 4.03
C LEU A 42 5.05 21.09 4.55
N VAL A 43 4.05 20.27 4.22
CA VAL A 43 2.68 20.43 4.75
C VAL A 43 2.64 20.31 6.27
N ALA A 44 3.54 19.54 6.87
CA ALA A 44 3.68 19.44 8.33
C ALA A 44 4.33 20.71 8.96
N ASN A 45 4.75 21.68 8.13
CA ASN A 45 5.39 22.93 8.52
C ASN A 45 6.61 22.76 9.47
N PRO A 46 7.59 21.90 9.12
CA PRO A 46 8.76 21.65 9.95
C PRO A 46 9.73 22.86 9.89
N SER A 47 10.43 23.09 10.99
CA SER A 47 11.53 24.10 11.04
C SER A 47 12.84 23.54 10.49
N ILE A 48 13.06 22.22 10.60
CA ILE A 48 14.26 21.52 10.13
C ILE A 48 13.84 20.34 9.24
N ILE A 49 14.48 20.20 8.08
CA ILE A 49 14.22 19.14 7.12
C ILE A 49 15.52 18.39 6.82
N PHE A 50 15.50 17.07 6.94
CA PHE A 50 16.59 16.20 6.53
C PHE A 50 16.25 15.52 5.20
N MET A 51 17.18 15.64 4.23
CA MET A 51 17.02 15.03 2.91
C MET A 51 18.21 14.13 2.62
N ASP A 52 17.91 12.88 2.26
CA ASP A 52 18.93 11.92 1.88
C ASP A 52 19.01 11.83 0.36
N GLU A 53 20.15 12.27 -0.20
CA GLU A 53 20.46 12.29 -1.62
C GLU A 53 19.33 12.82 -2.53
N PRO A 54 18.84 14.06 -2.35
CA PRO A 54 17.70 14.57 -3.10
C PRO A 54 17.94 14.61 -4.61
N THR A 55 19.19 14.64 -5.07
CA THR A 55 19.59 14.70 -6.48
C THR A 55 19.94 13.33 -7.09
N SER A 56 20.00 12.27 -6.31
CA SER A 56 20.40 10.94 -6.79
C SER A 56 19.41 10.40 -7.84
N GLY A 57 19.95 9.82 -8.92
CA GLY A 57 19.15 9.27 -10.03
C GLY A 57 18.47 10.32 -10.93
N LEU A 58 18.88 11.59 -10.84
CA LEU A 58 18.41 12.67 -11.70
C LEU A 58 19.53 13.10 -12.66
N ASP A 59 19.12 13.58 -13.86
CA ASP A 59 20.02 14.30 -14.73
C ASP A 59 20.37 15.68 -14.16
N ALA A 60 21.37 16.36 -14.73
CA ALA A 60 21.86 17.66 -14.24
C ALA A 60 20.75 18.72 -14.22
N ARG A 61 19.84 18.73 -15.20
CA ARG A 61 18.74 19.68 -15.27
C ARG A 61 17.70 19.42 -14.18
N ALA A 62 17.29 18.16 -14.02
CA ALA A 62 16.33 17.77 -13.00
C ALA A 62 16.89 17.98 -11.58
N ALA A 63 18.18 17.69 -11.38
CA ALA A 63 18.87 17.95 -10.12
C ALA A 63 18.88 19.46 -9.78
N ALA A 64 19.18 20.32 -10.75
CA ALA A 64 19.14 21.78 -10.56
C ALA A 64 17.74 22.29 -10.19
N ILE A 65 16.67 21.73 -10.77
CA ILE A 65 15.28 22.08 -10.43
C ILE A 65 14.96 21.69 -8.99
N VAL A 66 15.34 20.48 -8.57
CA VAL A 66 15.13 20.00 -7.18
C VAL A 66 15.92 20.89 -6.21
N MET A 67 17.18 21.21 -6.50
CA MET A 67 17.99 22.08 -5.62
C MET A 67 17.46 23.49 -5.54
N ARG A 68 16.90 24.05 -6.63
CA ARG A 68 16.18 25.32 -6.58
C ARG A 68 14.98 25.25 -5.63
N THR A 69 14.21 24.17 -5.66
CA THR A 69 13.11 23.95 -4.72
C THR A 69 13.61 23.88 -3.26
N VAL A 70 14.74 23.22 -3.04
CA VAL A 70 15.40 23.17 -1.71
C VAL A 70 15.80 24.59 -1.28
N ARG A 71 16.42 25.36 -2.15
CA ARG A 71 16.82 26.76 -1.85
C ARG A 71 15.61 27.64 -1.54
N ASN A 72 14.56 27.58 -2.35
CA ASN A 72 13.30 28.29 -2.07
C ASN A 72 12.75 27.93 -0.69
N THR A 73 12.86 26.66 -0.28
CA THR A 73 12.44 26.18 1.05
C THR A 73 13.27 26.82 2.17
N VAL A 74 14.58 26.90 2.03
CA VAL A 74 15.49 27.58 2.98
C VAL A 74 15.14 29.07 3.10
N ASP A 75 14.88 29.74 1.97
CA ASP A 75 14.56 31.17 1.92
C ASP A 75 13.26 31.52 2.66
N THR A 76 12.40 30.53 2.95
CA THR A 76 11.24 30.71 3.84
C THR A 76 11.58 30.66 5.34
N GLY A 77 12.87 30.61 5.71
CA GLY A 77 13.34 30.61 7.11
C GLY A 77 13.44 29.20 7.73
N ARG A 78 13.49 28.16 6.91
CA ARG A 78 13.69 26.77 7.36
C ARG A 78 15.16 26.36 7.21
N THR A 79 15.58 25.42 8.06
CA THR A 79 16.90 24.77 7.93
C THR A 79 16.75 23.47 7.17
N VAL A 80 17.55 23.26 6.13
CA VAL A 80 17.58 22.02 5.35
C VAL A 80 18.98 21.40 5.45
N VAL A 81 19.03 20.14 5.84
CA VAL A 81 20.26 19.33 5.89
C VAL A 81 20.15 18.25 4.81
N CYS A 82 21.08 18.25 3.85
CA CYS A 82 21.10 17.28 2.74
C CYS A 82 22.39 16.47 2.74
N THR A 83 22.27 15.15 2.50
CA THR A 83 23.40 14.38 1.98
C THR A 83 23.47 14.52 0.47
N ILE A 84 24.65 14.64 -0.10
CA ILE A 84 24.83 14.79 -1.55
C ILE A 84 25.95 13.88 -2.04
N HIS A 85 25.69 13.21 -3.17
CA HIS A 85 26.65 12.38 -3.87
C HIS A 85 27.09 13.06 -5.17
N GLN A 86 28.39 13.33 -5.31
CA GLN A 86 29.03 13.90 -6.52
C GLN A 86 28.27 15.12 -7.11
N PRO A 87 28.13 16.22 -6.37
CA PRO A 87 27.44 17.40 -6.87
C PRO A 87 28.21 18.07 -8.02
N SER A 88 27.47 18.68 -8.97
CA SER A 88 28.07 19.65 -9.90
C SER A 88 28.48 20.91 -9.15
N ILE A 89 29.31 21.76 -9.78
CA ILE A 89 29.77 23.04 -9.19
C ILE A 89 28.54 23.88 -8.79
N ASP A 90 27.58 24.03 -9.68
CA ASP A 90 26.38 24.83 -9.43
C ASP A 90 25.53 24.34 -8.27
N ILE A 91 25.45 23.03 -8.11
CA ILE A 91 24.75 22.39 -6.98
C ILE A 91 25.52 22.62 -5.69
N PHE A 92 26.84 22.50 -5.71
CA PHE A 92 27.67 22.67 -4.54
C PHE A 92 27.67 24.12 -4.04
N ASP A 93 27.71 25.07 -4.97
CA ASP A 93 27.64 26.52 -4.66
C ASP A 93 26.28 26.94 -4.07
N ALA A 94 25.23 26.12 -4.18
CA ALA A 94 23.94 26.43 -3.63
C ALA A 94 23.83 26.23 -2.11
N PHE A 95 24.85 25.61 -1.48
CA PHE A 95 24.89 25.37 -0.05
C PHE A 95 25.57 26.50 0.73
N ASP A 96 25.08 26.76 1.93
CA ASP A 96 25.64 27.77 2.83
C ASP A 96 26.79 27.19 3.68
N GLU A 97 26.61 25.97 4.19
CA GLU A 97 27.55 25.28 5.09
C GLU A 97 27.80 23.84 4.66
N LEU A 98 28.96 23.33 5.02
CA LEU A 98 29.36 21.95 4.76
C LEU A 98 29.75 21.23 6.07
N LEU A 99 29.26 20.02 6.24
CA LEU A 99 29.74 19.02 7.19
C LEU A 99 30.43 17.91 6.40
N LEU A 100 31.75 17.82 6.50
CA LEU A 100 32.59 16.80 5.85
C LEU A 100 33.06 15.79 6.87
N LEU A 101 32.74 14.51 6.66
CA LEU A 101 33.08 13.41 7.52
C LEU A 101 34.12 12.50 6.86
N LYS A 102 35.10 12.04 7.62
CA LYS A 102 36.02 10.97 7.25
C LYS A 102 35.32 9.61 7.39
N ARG A 103 35.89 8.58 6.76
CA ARG A 103 35.48 7.19 6.96
C ARG A 103 35.63 6.82 8.45
N GLY A 104 34.52 6.49 9.09
CA GLY A 104 34.43 6.26 10.54
C GLY A 104 33.61 7.30 11.28
N GLY A 105 33.15 8.39 10.57
CA GLY A 105 32.25 9.40 11.12
C GLY A 105 32.95 10.54 11.86
N GLU A 106 34.28 10.67 11.72
CA GLU A 106 35.03 11.77 12.31
C GLU A 106 34.96 13.02 11.45
N GLU A 107 34.79 14.19 12.08
CA GLU A 107 34.68 15.49 11.41
C GLU A 107 36.06 15.97 10.94
N ILE A 108 36.17 16.39 9.66
CA ILE A 108 37.38 16.97 9.10
C ILE A 108 37.19 18.41 8.61
N TYR A 109 35.93 18.82 8.42
CA TYR A 109 35.54 20.21 8.17
C TYR A 109 34.07 20.39 8.55
N VAL A 110 33.79 21.42 9.33
CA VAL A 110 32.40 21.91 9.55
C VAL A 110 32.43 23.42 9.58
N GLY A 111 31.81 24.02 8.60
CA GLY A 111 31.81 25.48 8.49
C GLY A 111 31.17 26.00 7.20
N PRO A 112 31.17 27.34 7.04
CA PRO A 112 30.62 28.00 5.86
C PRO A 112 31.44 27.69 4.61
N LEU A 113 30.74 27.48 3.48
CA LEU A 113 31.39 27.33 2.18
C LEU A 113 31.90 28.68 1.65
N GLY A 114 31.12 29.73 1.88
CA GLY A 114 31.35 31.03 1.27
C GLY A 114 31.02 31.05 -0.25
N ARG A 115 31.13 32.19 -0.86
CA ARG A 115 30.84 32.33 -2.30
C ARG A 115 31.90 31.60 -3.13
N HIS A 116 31.48 30.72 -4.03
CA HIS A 116 32.36 29.83 -4.81
C HIS A 116 33.27 28.96 -3.95
N SER A 117 32.75 28.54 -2.78
CA SER A 117 33.46 27.68 -1.85
C SER A 117 34.83 28.20 -1.33
N VAL A 118 34.98 29.54 -1.31
CA VAL A 118 36.29 30.16 -0.96
C VAL A 118 36.76 29.76 0.43
N HIS A 119 35.90 29.74 1.44
CA HIS A 119 36.30 29.40 2.79
C HIS A 119 36.78 27.96 2.92
N LEU A 120 36.14 27.02 2.21
CA LEU A 120 36.55 25.64 2.14
C LEU A 120 37.95 25.50 1.48
N ILE A 121 38.13 26.21 0.35
CA ILE A 121 39.40 26.18 -0.41
C ILE A 121 40.51 26.77 0.42
N GLU A 122 40.33 27.95 1.01
CA GLU A 122 41.35 28.62 1.87
C GLU A 122 41.73 27.74 3.06
N TYR A 123 40.77 27.06 3.67
CA TYR A 123 41.03 26.15 4.81
C TYR A 123 41.95 25.02 4.41
N PHE A 124 41.68 24.29 3.34
CA PHE A 124 42.50 23.16 2.92
C PHE A 124 43.80 23.60 2.25
N GLU A 125 43.82 24.69 1.47
CA GLU A 125 45.09 25.23 0.91
C GLU A 125 46.02 25.82 1.96
N GLY A 126 45.52 26.20 3.13
CA GLY A 126 46.31 26.60 4.28
C GLY A 126 47.09 25.48 4.98
N ILE A 127 46.82 24.22 4.62
CA ILE A 127 47.51 23.06 5.17
C ILE A 127 48.76 22.77 4.32
N ASP A 128 49.91 22.74 4.95
CA ASP A 128 51.18 22.49 4.27
C ASP A 128 51.20 21.20 3.47
N GLY A 129 51.52 21.27 2.18
CA GLY A 129 51.64 20.14 1.28
C GLY A 129 50.36 19.80 0.50
N VAL A 130 49.22 20.42 0.80
CA VAL A 130 47.97 20.24 0.03
C VAL A 130 48.11 20.96 -1.32
N SER A 131 47.72 20.27 -2.40
CA SER A 131 47.79 20.83 -3.75
C SER A 131 46.66 21.86 -3.95
N LYS A 132 47.05 23.01 -4.54
CA LYS A 132 46.06 24.08 -4.89
C LYS A 132 45.03 23.61 -5.90
N ILE A 133 43.81 24.13 -5.76
CA ILE A 133 42.74 23.86 -6.70
C ILE A 133 43.03 24.49 -8.05
N LYS A 134 42.74 23.80 -9.15
CA LYS A 134 42.91 24.34 -10.51
C LYS A 134 41.70 25.16 -10.90
N ASP A 135 41.93 26.21 -11.73
CA ASP A 135 40.82 27.01 -12.24
C ASP A 135 39.75 26.17 -12.96
N GLY A 136 38.51 26.36 -12.59
CA GLY A 136 37.36 25.61 -13.12
C GLY A 136 37.21 24.18 -12.64
N TYR A 137 38.05 23.75 -11.70
CA TYR A 137 37.91 22.41 -11.07
C TYR A 137 36.78 22.42 -10.03
N ASN A 138 36.06 21.31 -9.90
CA ASN A 138 34.96 21.19 -8.95
C ASN A 138 35.47 21.12 -7.49
N PRO A 139 35.15 22.10 -6.63
CA PRO A 139 35.63 22.13 -5.24
C PRO A 139 35.20 20.88 -4.44
N ALA A 140 34.03 20.33 -4.70
CA ALA A 140 33.56 19.12 -4.04
C ALA A 140 34.43 17.88 -4.40
N THR A 141 34.83 17.77 -5.66
CA THR A 141 35.70 16.68 -6.11
C THR A 141 37.12 16.88 -5.58
N TRP A 142 37.66 18.08 -5.66
CA TRP A 142 38.99 18.43 -5.16
C TRP A 142 39.12 18.15 -3.67
N MET A 143 38.15 18.57 -2.87
CA MET A 143 38.16 18.34 -1.43
C MET A 143 38.26 16.84 -1.08
N LEU A 144 37.49 15.98 -1.81
CA LEU A 144 37.51 14.51 -1.60
C LEU A 144 38.86 13.89 -2.04
N GLU A 145 39.52 14.45 -3.07
CA GLU A 145 40.87 14.01 -3.50
C GLU A 145 41.91 14.37 -2.47
N VAL A 146 41.96 15.60 -1.97
CA VAL A 146 43.00 16.07 -1.02
C VAL A 146 42.82 15.47 0.38
N THR A 147 41.61 15.13 0.77
CA THR A 147 41.29 14.49 2.06
C THR A 147 41.23 12.96 2.00
N SER A 148 41.65 12.36 0.87
CA SER A 148 41.69 10.90 0.72
C SER A 148 42.76 10.27 1.64
N THR A 149 42.49 9.03 2.11
CA THR A 149 43.44 8.31 2.99
C THR A 149 44.84 8.20 2.41
N PRO A 150 45.06 7.89 1.12
CA PRO A 150 46.40 7.87 0.55
C PRO A 150 47.11 9.24 0.59
N GLN A 151 46.39 10.33 0.44
CA GLN A 151 46.92 11.68 0.48
C GLN A 151 47.28 12.07 1.93
N GLU A 152 46.46 11.70 2.90
CA GLU A 152 46.67 11.88 4.32
C GLU A 152 47.96 11.19 4.78
N GLU A 153 48.17 9.94 4.35
CA GLU A 153 49.39 9.18 4.61
C GLU A 153 50.64 9.82 3.93
N ALA A 154 50.48 10.28 2.69
CA ALA A 154 51.57 10.92 1.96
C ALA A 154 52.00 12.26 2.57
N LEU A 155 51.06 13.02 3.11
CA LEU A 155 51.34 14.29 3.80
C LEU A 155 51.78 14.10 5.25
N GLY A 156 51.57 12.93 5.86
CA GLY A 156 51.86 12.64 7.26
C GLY A 156 51.02 13.48 8.24
N VAL A 157 49.82 13.90 7.82
CA VAL A 157 48.94 14.74 8.62
C VAL A 157 47.68 13.97 9.01
N ASN A 158 47.01 14.37 10.09
CA ASN A 158 45.70 13.88 10.48
C ASN A 158 44.68 15.02 10.38
N PHE A 159 43.83 14.99 9.36
CA PHE A 159 42.84 16.04 9.14
C PHE A 159 41.85 16.22 10.28
N VAL A 160 41.54 15.16 11.03
CA VAL A 160 40.67 15.20 12.21
C VAL A 160 41.29 16.03 13.33
N GLU A 161 42.58 15.85 13.59
CA GLU A 161 43.31 16.60 14.62
C GLU A 161 43.51 18.05 14.19
N LEU A 162 43.80 18.28 12.90
CA LEU A 162 43.90 19.62 12.34
C LEU A 162 42.59 20.41 12.50
N TYR A 163 41.44 19.76 12.19
CA TYR A 163 40.17 20.39 12.39
C TYR A 163 39.87 20.67 13.87
N LYS A 164 40.08 19.72 14.77
CA LYS A 164 39.86 19.90 16.21
C LYS A 164 40.67 21.06 16.81
N ASN A 165 41.87 21.33 16.25
CA ASN A 165 42.73 22.41 16.69
C ASN A 165 42.54 23.72 15.89
N SER A 166 41.63 23.77 14.93
CA SER A 166 41.36 24.93 14.12
C SER A 166 40.52 25.99 14.83
N GLU A 167 40.67 27.24 14.40
CA GLU A 167 39.81 28.35 14.85
C GLU A 167 38.34 28.08 14.56
N LEU A 168 38.00 27.46 13.41
CA LEU A 168 36.63 27.07 13.03
C LEU A 168 35.95 26.16 14.07
N CYS A 169 36.69 25.19 14.62
CA CYS A 169 36.14 24.31 15.65
C CYS A 169 35.92 25.08 16.98
N THR A 170 36.80 26.01 17.30
CA THR A 170 36.74 26.83 18.52
C THR A 170 35.57 27.83 18.44
N GLU A 171 35.39 28.49 17.32
CA GLU A 171 34.26 29.42 17.07
C GLU A 171 32.93 28.71 17.15
N LYS A 172 32.79 27.51 16.56
CA LYS A 172 31.58 26.71 16.64
C LYS A 172 31.24 26.31 18.07
N GLN A 173 32.23 25.86 18.85
CA GLN A 173 32.01 25.49 20.26
C GLN A 173 31.64 26.70 21.15
N SER A 174 32.10 27.89 20.79
CA SER A 174 31.71 29.12 21.50
C SER A 174 30.27 29.55 21.14
N SER A 175 29.85 29.38 19.89
CA SER A 175 28.50 29.64 19.43
C SER A 175 27.49 28.69 20.05
N ASP A 176 27.79 27.38 20.15
CA ASP A 176 26.92 26.39 20.79
C ASP A 176 26.69 26.64 22.29
N LYS A 177 27.68 27.18 23.00
CA LYS A 177 27.54 27.56 24.43
C LYS A 177 26.66 28.78 24.67
N GLY A 178 26.39 29.57 23.64
CA GLY A 178 25.54 30.78 23.73
C GLY A 178 24.05 30.54 23.49
N THR A 179 23.69 29.36 23.01
CA THR A 179 22.29 29.02 22.69
C THR A 179 21.73 28.05 23.75
N GLU A 180 21.48 28.53 24.95
CA GLU A 180 20.55 27.84 25.84
C GLU A 180 19.18 27.80 25.15
N CYS A 181 18.76 26.62 24.73
CA CYS A 181 17.41 26.36 24.24
C CYS A 181 16.40 26.74 25.34
N THR A 182 15.82 27.92 25.23
CA THR A 182 14.57 28.21 25.90
C THR A 182 13.55 27.20 25.38
N GLU A 183 13.15 26.25 26.20
CA GLU A 183 12.03 25.36 25.98
C GLU A 183 10.74 26.19 25.79
N THR A 184 10.51 26.64 24.56
CA THR A 184 9.18 27.12 24.19
C THR A 184 8.34 25.87 23.93
N GLY A 185 7.44 25.64 24.91
CA GLY A 185 6.56 24.48 24.96
C GLY A 185 5.87 24.19 23.62
N ILE A 186 6.14 23.02 23.10
CA ILE A 186 5.43 22.43 21.97
C ILE A 186 3.97 22.19 22.43
N ALA A 187 3.05 22.98 21.89
CA ALA A 187 1.62 22.84 22.13
C ALA A 187 1.09 21.54 21.49
N GLY A 188 1.21 20.41 22.21
CA GLY A 188 0.82 19.08 21.78
C GLY A 188 -0.68 18.76 21.62
N PRO A 189 -1.67 19.53 22.15
CA PRO A 189 -3.08 19.14 22.02
C PRO A 189 -3.83 19.71 20.81
N THR A 190 -3.33 20.75 20.16
CA THR A 190 -4.06 21.46 19.10
C THR A 190 -3.95 20.74 17.75
N PHE A 191 -2.83 20.10 17.48
CA PHE A 191 -2.59 19.36 16.23
C PHE A 191 -3.51 18.14 16.09
N LEU A 192 -3.71 17.36 17.16
CA LEU A 192 -4.61 16.20 17.17
C LEU A 192 -6.09 16.59 16.96
N LYS A 193 -6.51 17.78 17.40
CA LYS A 193 -7.87 18.30 17.14
C LYS A 193 -8.04 18.71 15.69
N THR A 194 -7.02 19.34 15.09
CA THR A 194 -7.05 19.77 13.68
C THR A 194 -7.04 18.57 12.73
N VAL A 195 -6.23 17.53 13.00
CA VAL A 195 -6.22 16.29 12.20
C VAL A 195 -7.55 15.54 12.31
N ARG A 196 -8.18 15.54 13.51
CA ARG A 196 -9.49 14.93 13.70
C ARG A 196 -10.59 15.68 12.93
N SER A 197 -10.56 17.00 12.86
CA SER A 197 -11.50 17.78 12.04
C SER A 197 -11.26 17.54 10.54
N ILE A 198 -10.02 17.53 10.07
CA ILE A 198 -9.67 17.26 8.67
C ILE A 198 -10.12 15.86 8.24
N VAL A 199 -9.97 14.84 9.09
CA VAL A 199 -10.43 13.47 8.77
C VAL A 199 -11.96 13.39 8.75
N VAL A 200 -12.65 14.08 9.66
CA VAL A 200 -14.12 14.15 9.69
C VAL A 200 -14.65 14.95 8.49
N ASP A 201 -14.01 16.07 8.16
CA ASP A 201 -14.37 16.91 7.00
C ASP A 201 -14.04 16.20 5.69
N ALA A 202 -12.93 15.44 5.60
CA ALA A 202 -12.61 14.58 4.47
C ALA A 202 -13.60 13.41 4.30
N MET A 203 -14.16 12.88 5.38
CA MET A 203 -15.22 11.86 5.30
C MET A 203 -16.58 12.46 4.91
N GLN A 204 -16.83 13.75 5.20
CA GLN A 204 -18.06 14.45 4.81
C GLN A 204 -17.99 15.10 3.44
N SER A 205 -16.77 15.38 2.93
CA SER A 205 -16.50 15.99 1.63
C SER A 205 -15.99 15.02 0.57
N LEU A 206 -16.25 13.70 0.70
CA LEU A 206 -15.99 12.73 -0.36
C LEU A 206 -16.88 13.08 -1.57
N PRO A 207 -16.40 13.89 -2.55
CA PRO A 207 -17.18 14.17 -3.74
C PRO A 207 -17.24 12.92 -4.61
N MET A 208 -18.29 12.81 -5.37
CA MET A 208 -18.51 11.77 -6.38
C MET A 208 -17.34 11.61 -7.38
N GLU A 209 -16.43 12.57 -7.46
CA GLU A 209 -15.16 12.51 -8.23
C GLU A 209 -14.18 11.48 -7.69
N THR A 210 -14.14 11.22 -6.38
CA THR A 210 -13.29 10.15 -5.81
C THR A 210 -13.80 8.77 -6.21
N ALA A 211 -15.10 8.62 -6.45
CA ALA A 211 -15.67 7.39 -7.02
C ALA A 211 -15.20 7.16 -8.47
N LEU A 212 -14.96 8.22 -9.25
CA LEU A 212 -14.44 8.13 -10.62
C LEU A 212 -12.94 7.77 -10.65
N VAL A 213 -12.13 8.30 -9.76
CA VAL A 213 -10.70 7.94 -9.60
C VAL A 213 -10.56 6.48 -9.12
N VAL A 214 -11.50 6.00 -8.31
CA VAL A 214 -11.57 4.59 -7.89
C VAL A 214 -11.94 3.68 -9.07
N LEU A 215 -12.70 4.17 -10.06
CA LEU A 215 -13.03 3.42 -11.28
C LEU A 215 -11.86 3.31 -12.28
N GLU A 216 -10.86 4.19 -12.21
CA GLU A 216 -9.62 4.12 -13.02
C GLU A 216 -8.55 3.18 -12.46
N LYS A 217 -8.75 2.59 -11.28
CA LYS A 217 -7.81 1.57 -10.78
C LYS A 217 -7.74 0.38 -11.76
N PRO A 218 -6.56 -0.25 -11.91
CA PRO A 218 -6.33 -1.38 -12.83
C PRO A 218 -7.25 -2.58 -12.61
N THR A 219 -8.07 -2.58 -11.58
CA THR A 219 -9.11 -3.58 -11.29
C THR A 219 -10.25 -3.58 -12.32
N VAL A 220 -10.62 -2.45 -12.92
CA VAL A 220 -11.67 -2.39 -13.96
C VAL A 220 -11.16 -3.03 -15.25
N HIS A 221 -9.89 -2.80 -15.61
CA HIS A 221 -9.25 -3.49 -16.74
C HIS A 221 -9.10 -5.00 -16.48
N ARG A 222 -8.95 -5.43 -15.23
CA ARG A 222 -8.92 -6.86 -14.87
C ARG A 222 -10.30 -7.50 -14.94
N CYS A 223 -11.37 -6.81 -14.54
CA CYS A 223 -12.74 -7.30 -14.75
C CYS A 223 -13.06 -7.51 -16.22
N GLN A 224 -12.62 -6.61 -17.11
CA GLN A 224 -12.75 -6.79 -18.55
C GLN A 224 -11.94 -7.99 -19.06
N ALA A 225 -10.69 -8.16 -18.62
CA ALA A 225 -9.86 -9.29 -18.99
C ALA A 225 -10.45 -10.64 -18.51
N HIS A 226 -11.03 -10.68 -17.30
CA HIS A 226 -11.66 -11.90 -16.78
C HIS A 226 -12.99 -12.24 -17.45
N VAL A 227 -13.77 -11.26 -17.89
CA VAL A 227 -14.96 -11.51 -18.73
C VAL A 227 -14.52 -12.08 -20.08
N TYR A 228 -13.40 -11.62 -20.64
CA TYR A 228 -12.83 -12.17 -21.88
C TYR A 228 -12.25 -13.58 -21.71
N ASP A 229 -11.63 -13.90 -20.57
CA ASP A 229 -11.11 -15.25 -20.30
C ASP A 229 -12.22 -16.26 -19.99
N LEU A 230 -13.31 -15.86 -19.35
CA LEU A 230 -14.52 -16.68 -19.23
C LEU A 230 -15.17 -16.97 -20.58
N HIS A 231 -15.04 -16.08 -21.57
CA HIS A 231 -15.43 -16.31 -22.94
C HIS A 231 -14.52 -17.32 -23.69
N ARG A 232 -13.26 -17.46 -23.29
CA ARG A 232 -12.29 -18.40 -23.88
C ARG A 232 -12.38 -19.81 -23.30
N VAL A 233 -12.76 -19.95 -22.03
CA VAL A 233 -13.02 -21.28 -21.47
C VAL A 233 -14.34 -21.76 -22.07
N ASN A 234 -14.31 -22.87 -22.75
CA ASN A 234 -15.35 -23.56 -23.55
C ASN A 234 -16.68 -23.84 -22.81
N VAL A 235 -17.11 -22.94 -21.93
CA VAL A 235 -18.38 -22.90 -21.19
C VAL A 235 -19.53 -22.58 -22.14
N ARG A 236 -19.23 -21.97 -23.30
CA ARG A 236 -20.20 -21.48 -24.27
C ARG A 236 -21.13 -22.55 -24.84
N ASN A 237 -20.68 -23.79 -24.99
CA ASN A 237 -21.45 -24.82 -25.67
C ASN A 237 -22.26 -25.73 -24.74
N HIS A 238 -22.01 -25.72 -23.42
CA HIS A 238 -22.74 -26.57 -22.48
C HIS A 238 -23.82 -25.85 -21.68
N PHE A 239 -23.74 -24.51 -21.52
CA PHE A 239 -24.65 -23.74 -20.67
C PHE A 239 -25.66 -22.88 -21.42
N LEU A 240 -25.48 -22.56 -22.69
CA LEU A 240 -26.34 -21.62 -23.45
C LEU A 240 -27.61 -22.22 -24.04
N GLY A 241 -27.94 -23.45 -23.74
CA GLY A 241 -29.11 -24.13 -24.38
C GLY A 241 -30.09 -24.83 -23.47
N SER A 242 -29.80 -25.04 -22.21
CA SER A 242 -30.69 -25.76 -21.30
C SER A 242 -31.07 -24.89 -20.10
N ARG A 243 -32.34 -24.45 -20.06
CA ARG A 243 -32.94 -24.13 -18.74
C ARG A 243 -32.63 -25.29 -17.82
N LEU A 244 -32.11 -25.01 -16.63
CA LEU A 244 -31.81 -26.00 -15.64
C LEU A 244 -33.01 -26.93 -15.44
N GLN A 245 -32.96 -28.10 -16.11
CA GLN A 245 -34.01 -29.11 -15.94
C GLN A 245 -33.73 -29.72 -14.55
N LYS A 246 -34.53 -29.32 -13.56
CA LYS A 246 -34.45 -29.82 -12.16
C LYS A 246 -34.95 -31.28 -12.04
N THR A 247 -34.84 -32.06 -13.10
CA THR A 247 -35.39 -33.43 -13.20
C THR A 247 -34.36 -34.49 -12.96
N ARG A 248 -33.05 -34.19 -13.16
CA ARG A 248 -31.98 -35.15 -12.97
C ARG A 248 -31.08 -34.72 -11.84
N GLN A 249 -30.64 -35.69 -11.03
CA GLN A 249 -29.68 -35.47 -9.95
C GLN A 249 -28.37 -34.83 -10.46
N GLN A 250 -27.91 -35.22 -11.66
CA GLN A 250 -26.73 -34.68 -12.30
C GLN A 250 -26.80 -33.17 -12.57
N ASP A 251 -27.98 -32.67 -12.91
CA ASP A 251 -28.17 -31.22 -13.21
C ASP A 251 -27.97 -30.35 -11.95
N ILE A 252 -28.38 -30.87 -10.81
CA ILE A 252 -28.15 -30.23 -9.50
C ILE A 252 -26.65 -30.21 -9.18
N PHE A 253 -25.92 -31.31 -9.37
CA PHE A 253 -24.49 -31.35 -9.17
C PHE A 253 -23.75 -30.39 -10.10
N ASN A 254 -24.15 -30.27 -11.36
CA ASN A 254 -23.58 -29.33 -12.32
C ASN A 254 -23.79 -27.87 -11.90
N ALA A 255 -24.99 -27.54 -11.43
CA ALA A 255 -25.30 -26.21 -10.91
C ALA A 255 -24.51 -25.88 -9.63
N MET A 256 -24.39 -26.84 -8.72
CA MET A 256 -23.56 -26.69 -7.52
C MET A 256 -22.08 -26.57 -7.85
N GLY A 257 -21.58 -27.36 -8.81
CA GLY A 257 -20.22 -27.26 -9.33
C GLY A 257 -19.91 -25.90 -9.91
N SER A 258 -20.85 -25.32 -10.68
CA SER A 258 -20.67 -23.99 -11.24
C SER A 258 -20.65 -22.89 -10.16
N MET A 259 -21.50 -22.97 -9.14
CA MET A 259 -21.44 -22.06 -7.99
C MET A 259 -20.11 -22.20 -7.21
N TYR A 260 -19.67 -23.43 -7.01
CA TYR A 260 -18.40 -23.72 -6.35
C TYR A 260 -17.20 -23.13 -7.09
N VAL A 261 -17.11 -23.34 -8.40
CA VAL A 261 -16.06 -22.77 -9.25
C VAL A 261 -16.10 -21.24 -9.22
N ALA A 262 -17.31 -20.65 -9.31
CA ALA A 262 -17.49 -19.22 -9.22
C ALA A 262 -16.95 -18.63 -7.92
N VAL A 263 -17.29 -19.23 -6.79
CA VAL A 263 -16.85 -18.81 -5.44
C VAL A 263 -15.33 -18.88 -5.32
N LEU A 264 -14.74 -20.02 -5.70
CA LEU A 264 -13.30 -20.21 -5.58
C LEU A 264 -12.51 -19.30 -6.50
N PHE A 265 -12.87 -19.31 -7.79
CA PHE A 265 -12.10 -18.56 -8.80
C PHE A 265 -12.10 -17.06 -8.49
N LEU A 266 -13.26 -16.48 -8.28
CA LEU A 266 -13.34 -15.05 -7.95
C LEU A 266 -12.75 -14.72 -6.59
N GLY A 267 -13.02 -15.56 -5.59
CA GLY A 267 -12.51 -15.34 -4.25
C GLY A 267 -10.99 -15.32 -4.20
N VAL A 268 -10.34 -16.35 -4.78
CA VAL A 268 -8.88 -16.43 -4.85
C VAL A 268 -8.28 -15.28 -5.67
N GLN A 269 -8.91 -14.93 -6.80
CA GLN A 269 -8.43 -13.81 -7.62
C GLN A 269 -8.49 -12.47 -6.87
N ASN A 270 -9.58 -12.19 -6.15
CA ASN A 270 -9.68 -10.97 -5.36
C ASN A 270 -8.65 -10.94 -4.23
N ALA A 271 -8.50 -12.04 -3.51
CA ALA A 271 -7.50 -12.11 -2.45
C ALA A 271 -6.06 -11.93 -2.96
N THR A 272 -5.71 -12.53 -4.10
CA THR A 272 -4.36 -12.38 -4.69
C THR A 272 -4.12 -11.01 -5.30
N SER A 273 -5.15 -10.37 -5.85
CA SER A 273 -5.04 -9.05 -6.48
C SER A 273 -4.81 -7.91 -5.48
N VAL A 274 -5.37 -8.03 -4.26
CA VAL A 274 -5.24 -7.01 -3.22
C VAL A 274 -3.88 -7.09 -2.50
N GLN A 275 -3.23 -8.25 -2.46
CA GLN A 275 -1.99 -8.47 -1.72
C GLN A 275 -0.84 -7.53 -2.12
N PRO A 276 -0.48 -7.36 -3.41
CA PRO A 276 0.62 -6.46 -3.78
C PRO A 276 0.29 -4.98 -3.50
N VAL A 277 -0.98 -4.59 -3.63
CA VAL A 277 -1.42 -3.21 -3.36
C VAL A 277 -1.23 -2.89 -1.87
N VAL A 278 -1.76 -3.74 -0.98
CA VAL A 278 -1.63 -3.56 0.47
C VAL A 278 -0.16 -3.63 0.91
N ALA A 279 0.68 -4.46 0.27
CA ALA A 279 2.09 -4.54 0.60
C ALA A 279 2.83 -3.21 0.32
N ILE A 280 2.55 -2.57 -0.83
CA ILE A 280 3.13 -1.27 -1.19
C ILE A 280 2.61 -0.18 -0.24
N GLU A 281 1.30 -0.09 -0.05
CA GLU A 281 0.67 0.92 0.79
C GLU A 281 1.08 0.78 2.27
N ARG A 282 1.32 -0.43 2.76
CA ARG A 282 1.84 -0.68 4.10
C ARG A 282 3.22 -0.06 4.33
N THR A 283 4.10 -0.05 3.32
CA THR A 283 5.42 0.60 3.44
C THR A 283 5.30 2.11 3.59
N VAL A 284 4.38 2.71 2.84
CA VAL A 284 4.05 4.14 2.97
C VAL A 284 3.44 4.43 4.34
N PHE A 285 2.48 3.62 4.76
CA PHE A 285 1.86 3.73 6.09
C PHE A 285 2.87 3.71 7.24
N TYR A 286 3.88 2.84 7.19
CA TYR A 286 4.90 2.80 8.25
C TYR A 286 5.68 4.10 8.34
N ARG A 287 6.02 4.74 7.21
CA ARG A 287 6.71 6.03 7.17
C ARG A 287 5.84 7.15 7.73
N GLU A 288 4.59 7.22 7.30
CA GLU A 288 3.62 8.22 7.73
C GLU A 288 3.26 8.07 9.22
N ARG A 289 3.16 6.82 9.70
CA ARG A 289 2.99 6.53 11.13
C ARG A 289 4.21 6.96 11.95
N ALA A 290 5.43 6.72 11.45
CA ALA A 290 6.65 7.15 12.11
C ALA A 290 6.75 8.68 12.17
N ALA A 291 6.24 9.39 11.15
CA ALA A 291 6.11 10.85 11.14
C ALA A 291 4.95 11.37 12.04
N GLY A 292 4.18 10.49 12.69
CA GLY A 292 3.09 10.88 13.58
C GLY A 292 1.82 11.38 12.89
N MET A 293 1.67 11.17 11.57
CA MET A 293 0.56 11.73 10.79
C MET A 293 -0.80 11.14 11.21
N TYR A 294 -0.88 9.80 11.39
CA TYR A 294 -2.10 9.12 11.82
C TYR A 294 -1.83 7.74 12.45
N SER A 295 -2.85 7.20 13.11
CA SER A 295 -2.76 5.90 13.78
C SER A 295 -3.15 4.74 12.86
N ALA A 296 -2.85 3.50 13.30
CA ALA A 296 -3.05 2.28 12.50
C ALA A 296 -4.53 1.95 12.24
N LEU A 297 -5.43 2.24 13.16
CA LEU A 297 -6.84 1.89 13.03
C LEU A 297 -7.57 2.65 11.92
N PRO A 298 -7.46 4.00 11.79
CA PRO A 298 -8.02 4.74 10.66
C PRO A 298 -7.49 4.27 9.31
N TYR A 299 -6.21 3.93 9.20
CA TYR A 299 -5.63 3.37 7.98
C TYR A 299 -6.30 2.05 7.61
N ALA A 300 -6.34 1.08 8.53
CA ALA A 300 -6.93 -0.23 8.27
C ALA A 300 -8.43 -0.14 7.93
N PHE A 301 -9.17 0.74 8.61
CA PHE A 301 -10.58 0.99 8.32
C PHE A 301 -10.76 1.62 6.94
N GLY A 302 -9.96 2.64 6.59
CA GLY A 302 -10.01 3.30 5.28
C GLY A 302 -9.77 2.32 4.14
N GLN A 303 -8.75 1.45 4.28
CA GLN A 303 -8.46 0.40 3.31
C GLN A 303 -9.63 -0.58 3.10
N ALA A 304 -10.25 -1.02 4.19
CA ALA A 304 -11.40 -1.93 4.12
C ALA A 304 -12.63 -1.26 3.49
N VAL A 305 -12.91 0.00 3.84
CA VAL A 305 -14.09 0.74 3.34
C VAL A 305 -13.98 1.04 1.83
N VAL A 306 -12.79 1.35 1.34
CA VAL A 306 -12.56 1.62 -0.10
C VAL A 306 -12.88 0.39 -0.97
N GLU A 307 -12.71 -0.82 -0.45
CA GLU A 307 -13.02 -2.04 -1.19
C GLU A 307 -14.53 -2.36 -1.28
N LEU A 308 -15.35 -1.89 -0.32
CA LEU A 308 -16.78 -2.23 -0.26
C LEU A 308 -17.56 -1.88 -1.54
N PRO A 309 -17.51 -0.63 -2.06
CA PRO A 309 -18.24 -0.27 -3.29
C PRO A 309 -17.70 -1.01 -4.52
N HIS A 310 -16.41 -1.27 -4.58
CA HIS A 310 -15.78 -2.00 -5.67
C HIS A 310 -16.29 -3.44 -5.74
N LEU A 311 -16.27 -4.14 -4.61
CA LEU A 311 -16.78 -5.50 -4.50
C LEU A 311 -18.28 -5.58 -4.78
N PHE A 312 -19.04 -4.56 -4.40
CA PHE A 312 -20.48 -4.51 -4.68
C PHE A 312 -20.76 -4.46 -6.19
N ILE A 313 -20.09 -3.56 -6.92
CA ILE A 313 -20.24 -3.45 -8.37
C ILE A 313 -19.77 -4.74 -9.06
N GLN A 314 -18.63 -5.26 -8.66
CA GLN A 314 -18.10 -6.52 -9.19
C GLN A 314 -19.06 -7.68 -8.98
N THR A 315 -19.62 -7.82 -7.78
CA THR A 315 -20.59 -8.88 -7.45
C THR A 315 -21.85 -8.74 -8.27
N LEU A 316 -22.37 -7.52 -8.44
CA LEU A 316 -23.59 -7.28 -9.19
C LEU A 316 -23.43 -7.66 -10.66
N VAL A 317 -22.36 -7.16 -11.31
CA VAL A 317 -22.10 -7.44 -12.72
C VAL A 317 -21.88 -8.93 -12.95
N TYR A 318 -20.99 -9.54 -12.15
CA TYR A 318 -20.71 -10.97 -12.28
C TYR A 318 -21.92 -11.83 -11.91
N GLY A 319 -22.62 -11.48 -10.84
CA GLY A 319 -23.79 -12.21 -10.36
C GLY A 319 -24.91 -12.25 -11.38
N VAL A 320 -25.25 -11.13 -12.02
CA VAL A 320 -26.27 -11.09 -13.08
C VAL A 320 -25.89 -12.00 -14.24
N ILE A 321 -24.63 -11.93 -14.70
CA ILE A 321 -24.15 -12.73 -15.84
C ILE A 321 -24.22 -14.23 -15.51
N VAL A 322 -23.66 -14.65 -14.39
CA VAL A 322 -23.57 -16.07 -14.01
C VAL A 322 -24.97 -16.62 -13.67
N TYR A 323 -25.80 -15.85 -12.98
CA TYR A 323 -27.18 -16.25 -12.67
C TYR A 323 -28.00 -16.53 -13.92
N ALA A 324 -27.86 -15.65 -14.95
CA ALA A 324 -28.49 -15.84 -16.25
C ALA A 324 -27.91 -17.05 -17.02
N MET A 325 -26.58 -17.25 -16.97
CA MET A 325 -25.91 -18.35 -17.69
C MET A 325 -26.26 -19.72 -17.12
N ILE A 326 -26.34 -19.85 -15.79
CA ILE A 326 -26.72 -21.13 -15.15
C ILE A 326 -28.23 -21.40 -15.33
N GLY A 327 -29.03 -20.37 -15.59
CA GLY A 327 -30.47 -20.50 -15.79
C GLY A 327 -31.23 -20.71 -14.46
N PHE A 328 -30.78 -20.07 -13.39
CA PHE A 328 -31.49 -20.07 -12.13
C PHE A 328 -32.87 -19.41 -12.25
N GLU A 329 -33.73 -19.69 -11.29
CA GLU A 329 -35.06 -19.15 -11.22
C GLU A 329 -35.05 -17.67 -10.82
N TRP A 330 -35.53 -16.79 -11.70
CA TRP A 330 -35.55 -15.34 -11.50
C TRP A 330 -36.69 -14.94 -10.51
N THR A 331 -36.52 -15.32 -9.25
CA THR A 331 -37.32 -14.80 -8.14
C THR A 331 -36.46 -13.80 -7.35
N VAL A 332 -37.09 -12.71 -6.92
CA VAL A 332 -36.37 -11.62 -6.24
C VAL A 332 -35.66 -12.14 -4.99
N ASP A 333 -36.31 -12.99 -4.22
CA ASP A 333 -35.74 -13.55 -2.98
C ASP A 333 -34.48 -14.39 -3.26
N LYS A 334 -34.56 -15.33 -4.22
CA LYS A 334 -33.42 -16.19 -4.57
C LYS A 334 -32.24 -15.40 -5.17
N PHE A 335 -32.56 -14.39 -6.00
CA PHE A 335 -31.54 -13.53 -6.59
C PHE A 335 -30.85 -12.66 -5.52
N VAL A 336 -31.60 -12.07 -4.60
CA VAL A 336 -31.04 -11.25 -3.51
C VAL A 336 -30.15 -12.09 -2.61
N TRP A 337 -30.56 -13.30 -2.22
CA TRP A 337 -29.73 -14.21 -1.45
C TRP A 337 -28.45 -14.60 -2.20
N TYR A 338 -28.54 -14.85 -3.51
CA TYR A 338 -27.36 -15.18 -4.32
C TYR A 338 -26.36 -14.02 -4.33
N ILE A 339 -26.81 -12.79 -4.60
CA ILE A 339 -25.94 -11.59 -4.59
C ILE A 339 -25.39 -11.34 -3.19
N PHE A 340 -26.16 -11.52 -2.13
CA PHE A 340 -25.72 -11.37 -0.75
C PHE A 340 -24.55 -12.34 -0.43
N PHE A 341 -24.74 -13.63 -0.69
CA PHE A 341 -23.70 -14.62 -0.41
C PHE A 341 -22.45 -14.38 -1.26
N MET A 342 -22.59 -14.04 -2.52
CA MET A 342 -21.46 -13.72 -3.40
C MET A 342 -20.71 -12.47 -2.93
N TYR A 343 -21.42 -11.42 -2.54
CA TYR A 343 -20.79 -10.19 -2.04
C TYR A 343 -19.95 -10.43 -0.78
N PHE A 344 -20.54 -11.05 0.23
CA PHE A 344 -19.80 -11.34 1.45
C PHE A 344 -18.69 -12.36 1.25
N THR A 345 -18.82 -13.24 0.26
CA THR A 345 -17.72 -14.14 -0.15
C THR A 345 -16.54 -13.35 -0.70
N LEU A 346 -16.76 -12.47 -1.66
CA LEU A 346 -15.69 -11.63 -2.19
C LEU A 346 -15.08 -10.74 -1.12
N LEU A 347 -15.90 -10.20 -0.23
CA LEU A 347 -15.46 -9.37 0.89
C LEU A 347 -14.53 -10.13 1.84
N TYR A 348 -14.93 -11.32 2.32
CA TYR A 348 -14.05 -12.03 3.25
C TYR A 348 -12.77 -12.55 2.57
N PHE A 349 -12.79 -12.89 1.27
CA PHE A 349 -11.58 -13.24 0.55
C PHE A 349 -10.64 -12.05 0.40
N THR A 350 -11.15 -10.87 0.08
CA THR A 350 -10.38 -9.63 0.01
C THR A 350 -9.75 -9.30 1.37
N LEU A 351 -10.55 -9.29 2.44
CA LEU A 351 -10.06 -9.03 3.80
C LEU A 351 -9.07 -10.11 4.28
N TYR A 352 -9.25 -11.37 3.87
CA TYR A 352 -8.27 -12.42 4.11
C TYR A 352 -6.95 -12.15 3.38
N GLY A 353 -7.00 -11.71 2.12
CA GLY A 353 -5.82 -11.30 1.36
C GLY A 353 -5.06 -10.15 2.04
N MET A 354 -5.77 -9.12 2.51
CA MET A 354 -5.20 -8.02 3.28
C MET A 354 -4.59 -8.50 4.61
N MET A 355 -5.30 -9.37 5.34
CA MET A 355 -4.87 -9.94 6.61
C MET A 355 -3.56 -10.72 6.45
N THR A 356 -3.44 -11.56 5.42
CA THR A 356 -2.23 -12.37 5.19
C THR A 356 -1.01 -11.51 4.91
N VAL A 357 -1.17 -10.40 4.18
CA VAL A 357 -0.09 -9.42 3.98
C VAL A 357 0.26 -8.71 5.29
N ALA A 358 -0.73 -8.35 6.11
CA ALA A 358 -0.48 -7.67 7.37
C ALA A 358 0.28 -8.53 8.40
N VAL A 359 0.11 -9.86 8.35
CA VAL A 359 0.76 -10.82 9.28
C VAL A 359 2.14 -11.26 8.78
N THR A 360 2.44 -11.10 7.48
CA THR A 360 3.69 -11.59 6.87
C THR A 360 4.63 -10.44 6.49
N PRO A 361 5.96 -10.66 6.48
CA PRO A 361 6.90 -9.60 6.13
C PRO A 361 6.81 -9.16 4.65
N ASN A 362 6.58 -10.09 3.73
CA ASN A 362 6.58 -9.84 2.29
C ASN A 362 5.32 -10.40 1.62
N HIS A 363 4.88 -9.78 0.51
CA HIS A 363 3.73 -10.25 -0.26
C HIS A 363 3.93 -11.66 -0.86
N ASN A 364 5.16 -12.06 -1.20
CA ASN A 364 5.46 -13.39 -1.71
C ASN A 364 5.17 -14.47 -0.66
N ILE A 365 5.57 -14.24 0.59
CA ILE A 365 5.26 -15.14 1.72
C ILE A 365 3.75 -15.15 1.97
N ALA A 366 3.08 -13.99 1.91
CA ALA A 366 1.63 -13.90 2.03
C ALA A 366 0.92 -14.78 0.99
N THR A 367 1.36 -14.74 -0.26
CA THR A 367 0.79 -15.53 -1.35
C THR A 367 0.97 -17.04 -1.12
N VAL A 368 2.15 -17.48 -0.66
CA VAL A 368 2.40 -18.90 -0.35
C VAL A 368 1.51 -19.37 0.80
N VAL A 369 1.44 -18.60 1.89
CA VAL A 369 0.57 -18.92 3.03
C VAL A 369 -0.89 -18.96 2.61
N SER A 370 -1.36 -17.97 1.85
CA SER A 370 -2.74 -17.94 1.35
C SER A 370 -3.07 -19.14 0.48
N SER A 371 -2.16 -19.54 -0.41
CA SER A 371 -2.36 -20.68 -1.31
C SER A 371 -2.49 -22.00 -0.55
N ALA A 372 -1.73 -22.19 0.53
CA ALA A 372 -1.84 -23.36 1.39
C ALA A 372 -3.24 -23.44 2.04
N PHE A 373 -3.75 -22.32 2.56
CA PHE A 373 -5.10 -22.28 3.14
C PHE A 373 -6.18 -22.49 2.07
N TYR A 374 -6.03 -21.94 0.86
CA TYR A 374 -6.99 -22.17 -0.23
C TYR A 374 -7.08 -23.66 -0.60
N ALA A 375 -5.95 -24.37 -0.63
CA ALA A 375 -5.95 -25.81 -0.91
C ALA A 375 -6.73 -26.60 0.14
N ILE A 376 -6.55 -26.27 1.43
CA ILE A 376 -7.26 -26.93 2.52
C ILE A 376 -8.75 -26.53 2.52
N TRP A 377 -9.09 -25.25 2.32
CA TRP A 377 -10.47 -24.79 2.24
C TRP A 377 -11.21 -25.42 1.05
N ASN A 378 -10.51 -25.60 -0.07
CA ASN A 378 -11.05 -26.29 -1.23
C ASN A 378 -11.49 -27.72 -0.90
N LEU A 379 -10.62 -28.47 -0.21
CA LEU A 379 -10.89 -29.86 0.18
C LEU A 379 -12.12 -29.97 1.10
N PHE A 380 -12.23 -29.08 2.10
CA PHE A 380 -13.31 -29.07 3.09
C PHE A 380 -14.47 -28.16 2.73
N SER A 381 -14.59 -27.73 1.47
CA SER A 381 -15.67 -26.85 0.98
C SER A 381 -17.08 -27.44 1.10
N GLY A 382 -17.20 -28.76 1.30
CA GLY A 382 -18.48 -29.46 1.31
C GLY A 382 -18.96 -29.92 -0.07
N PHE A 383 -18.32 -29.47 -1.17
CA PHE A 383 -18.59 -29.94 -2.52
C PHE A 383 -17.75 -31.16 -2.90
N ILE A 384 -16.42 -31.10 -2.72
CA ILE A 384 -15.50 -32.22 -3.01
C ILE A 384 -15.74 -33.35 -2.01
N ILE A 385 -15.74 -33.02 -0.71
CA ILE A 385 -16.04 -33.96 0.36
C ILE A 385 -17.28 -33.47 1.10
N PRO A 386 -18.47 -34.08 0.88
CA PRO A 386 -19.67 -33.71 1.61
C PRO A 386 -19.47 -33.88 3.12
N LYS A 387 -20.07 -33.00 3.92
CA LYS A 387 -20.01 -33.02 5.39
C LYS A 387 -20.32 -34.41 5.99
N THR A 388 -21.27 -35.12 5.41
CA THR A 388 -21.69 -36.46 5.81
C THR A 388 -20.59 -37.52 5.72
N ARG A 389 -19.62 -37.33 4.79
CA ARG A 389 -18.48 -38.25 4.56
C ARG A 389 -17.19 -37.84 5.28
N ILE A 390 -17.16 -36.67 5.91
CA ILE A 390 -16.00 -36.23 6.68
C ILE A 390 -15.90 -37.01 7.98
N PRO A 391 -14.74 -37.65 8.30
CA PRO A 391 -14.51 -38.30 9.56
C PRO A 391 -14.78 -37.40 10.77
N VAL A 392 -15.33 -37.92 11.84
CA VAL A 392 -15.79 -37.15 13.02
C VAL A 392 -14.68 -36.24 13.57
N TRP A 393 -13.44 -36.76 13.62
CA TRP A 393 -12.27 -36.03 14.14
C TRP A 393 -11.74 -34.92 13.24
N TRP A 394 -12.15 -34.84 11.94
CA TRP A 394 -11.89 -33.71 11.02
C TRP A 394 -13.09 -32.77 10.82
N ARG A 395 -14.27 -33.15 11.33
CA ARG A 395 -15.52 -32.40 11.11
C ARG A 395 -15.51 -31.00 11.70
N TRP A 396 -14.71 -30.75 12.72
CA TRP A 396 -14.51 -29.42 13.30
C TRP A 396 -13.94 -28.43 12.27
N TYR A 397 -13.06 -28.89 11.38
CA TYR A 397 -12.45 -28.03 10.37
C TYR A 397 -13.47 -27.55 9.32
N TYR A 398 -14.43 -28.38 8.96
CA TYR A 398 -15.54 -28.01 8.09
C TYR A 398 -16.30 -26.76 8.62
N TYR A 399 -16.53 -26.68 9.93
CA TYR A 399 -17.20 -25.55 10.55
C TYR A 399 -16.37 -24.26 10.59
N ILE A 400 -15.05 -24.36 10.51
CA ILE A 400 -14.14 -23.20 10.41
C ILE A 400 -13.96 -22.75 8.96
N CYS A 401 -14.21 -23.61 7.98
CA CYS A 401 -14.01 -23.34 6.57
C CYS A 401 -15.01 -22.30 6.03
N PRO A 402 -14.57 -21.10 5.60
CA PRO A 402 -15.47 -20.06 5.09
C PRO A 402 -16.23 -20.48 3.84
N ILE A 403 -15.57 -21.22 2.92
CA ILE A 403 -16.15 -21.67 1.65
C ILE A 403 -17.31 -22.64 1.90
N ALA A 404 -17.22 -23.49 2.93
CA ALA A 404 -18.29 -24.41 3.26
C ALA A 404 -19.60 -23.70 3.62
N TRP A 405 -19.51 -22.61 4.37
CA TRP A 405 -20.68 -21.77 4.70
C TRP A 405 -21.22 -21.03 3.50
N THR A 406 -20.33 -20.51 2.63
CA THR A 406 -20.74 -19.87 1.38
C THR A 406 -21.55 -20.83 0.49
N LEU A 407 -21.03 -22.03 0.27
CA LEU A 407 -21.74 -23.04 -0.53
C LEU A 407 -23.03 -23.49 0.12
N TYR A 408 -23.02 -23.66 1.46
CA TYR A 408 -24.24 -23.94 2.20
C TYR A 408 -25.32 -22.89 1.89
N GLY A 409 -24.97 -21.59 2.05
CA GLY A 409 -25.91 -20.49 1.81
C GLY A 409 -26.41 -20.42 0.36
N LEU A 410 -25.50 -20.51 -0.61
CA LEU A 410 -25.84 -20.49 -2.04
C LEU A 410 -26.76 -21.65 -2.43
N VAL A 411 -26.41 -22.87 -2.03
CA VAL A 411 -27.20 -24.07 -2.40
C VAL A 411 -28.53 -24.11 -1.67
N ALA A 412 -28.55 -23.82 -0.37
CA ALA A 412 -29.78 -23.84 0.41
C ALA A 412 -30.76 -22.74 0.00
N SER A 413 -30.26 -21.57 -0.45
CA SER A 413 -31.13 -20.49 -0.95
C SER A 413 -31.72 -20.78 -2.32
N GLN A 414 -31.03 -21.53 -3.19
CA GLN A 414 -31.50 -21.81 -4.55
C GLN A 414 -32.32 -23.09 -4.67
N PHE A 415 -31.96 -24.11 -3.88
CA PHE A 415 -32.53 -25.48 -4.02
C PHE A 415 -33.24 -25.99 -2.77
N GLY A 416 -33.04 -25.36 -1.61
CA GLY A 416 -33.56 -25.89 -0.33
C GLY A 416 -35.07 -25.83 -0.14
N ASP A 417 -35.78 -25.09 -0.99
CA ASP A 417 -37.23 -24.94 -1.01
C ASP A 417 -37.92 -25.65 -2.21
N VAL A 418 -37.15 -26.26 -3.13
CA VAL A 418 -37.66 -26.84 -4.37
C VAL A 418 -38.22 -28.23 -4.12
N GLU A 419 -39.52 -28.41 -4.37
CA GLU A 419 -40.25 -29.67 -4.20
C GLU A 419 -40.36 -30.50 -5.51
N ALA A 420 -39.66 -30.09 -6.58
CA ALA A 420 -39.62 -30.86 -7.82
C ALA A 420 -39.01 -32.26 -7.55
N ARG A 421 -39.59 -33.29 -8.19
CA ARG A 421 -39.11 -34.68 -8.06
C ARG A 421 -37.97 -34.96 -9.04
N LEU A 422 -36.95 -35.60 -8.54
CA LEU A 422 -35.82 -36.08 -9.32
C LEU A 422 -36.15 -37.46 -9.95
N ASP A 423 -35.31 -37.88 -10.88
CA ASP A 423 -35.31 -39.23 -11.50
C ASP A 423 -35.15 -40.36 -10.46
N THR A 424 -34.65 -40.05 -9.25
CA THR A 424 -34.51 -40.95 -8.11
C THR A 424 -35.76 -41.04 -7.23
N ASN A 425 -36.90 -40.46 -7.61
CA ASN A 425 -38.16 -40.33 -6.85
C ASN A 425 -38.05 -39.50 -5.55
N GLU A 426 -36.89 -38.96 -5.20
CA GLU A 426 -36.71 -38.00 -4.10
C GLU A 426 -37.03 -36.57 -4.57
N THR A 427 -37.45 -35.68 -3.68
CA THR A 427 -37.53 -34.25 -3.98
C THR A 427 -36.14 -33.60 -3.94
N VAL A 428 -35.93 -32.51 -4.70
CA VAL A 428 -34.68 -31.75 -4.68
C VAL A 428 -34.31 -31.33 -3.24
N LYS A 429 -35.31 -30.88 -2.47
CA LYS A 429 -35.16 -30.53 -1.06
C LYS A 429 -34.67 -31.72 -0.21
N GLU A 430 -35.26 -32.89 -0.39
CA GLU A 430 -34.84 -34.12 0.33
C GLU A 430 -33.43 -34.55 -0.07
N PHE A 431 -33.08 -34.48 -1.35
CA PHE A 431 -31.75 -34.79 -1.86
C PHE A 431 -30.69 -33.84 -1.26
N VAL A 432 -30.89 -32.53 -1.29
CA VAL A 432 -29.97 -31.54 -0.73
C VAL A 432 -29.79 -31.74 0.77
N ARG A 433 -30.85 -32.11 1.48
CA ARG A 433 -30.80 -32.40 2.91
C ARG A 433 -30.11 -33.73 3.24
N SER A 434 -30.40 -34.82 2.49
CA SER A 434 -29.84 -36.13 2.76
C SER A 434 -28.35 -36.22 2.40
N TYR A 435 -27.96 -35.66 1.27
CA TYR A 435 -26.59 -35.77 0.76
C TYR A 435 -25.63 -34.74 1.38
N PHE A 436 -26.04 -33.46 1.50
CA PHE A 436 -25.20 -32.36 1.96
C PHE A 436 -25.49 -31.90 3.39
N ASP A 437 -26.61 -32.28 3.98
CA ASP A 437 -27.14 -31.79 5.27
C ASP A 437 -27.45 -30.28 5.24
N TYR A 438 -27.89 -29.74 4.08
CA TYR A 438 -28.28 -28.35 3.95
C TYR A 438 -29.79 -28.17 4.16
N ARG A 439 -30.15 -27.15 4.98
CA ARG A 439 -31.55 -26.82 5.32
C ARG A 439 -31.86 -25.40 4.93
N HIS A 440 -32.98 -25.17 4.27
CA HIS A 440 -33.45 -23.84 3.89
C HIS A 440 -33.66 -22.93 5.11
N ASP A 441 -34.24 -23.46 6.19
CA ASP A 441 -34.54 -22.70 7.42
C ASP A 441 -33.27 -22.14 8.10
N PHE A 442 -32.11 -22.65 7.75
CA PHE A 442 -30.83 -22.26 8.35
C PHE A 442 -30.09 -21.16 7.56
N VAL A 443 -30.60 -20.71 6.39
CA VAL A 443 -29.97 -19.73 5.50
C VAL A 443 -29.68 -18.40 6.21
N GLY A 444 -30.59 -17.92 7.06
CA GLY A 444 -30.38 -16.70 7.85
C GLY A 444 -29.21 -16.80 8.83
N TYR A 445 -29.05 -17.95 9.49
CA TYR A 445 -27.89 -18.17 10.40
C TYR A 445 -26.58 -18.25 9.63
N VAL A 446 -26.58 -18.88 8.45
CA VAL A 446 -25.42 -18.94 7.56
C VAL A 446 -25.00 -17.53 7.14
N ALA A 447 -25.96 -16.65 6.83
CA ALA A 447 -25.68 -15.25 6.50
C ALA A 447 -24.95 -14.52 7.64
N ILE A 448 -25.41 -14.70 8.90
CA ILE A 448 -24.76 -14.12 10.07
C ILE A 448 -23.33 -14.66 10.23
N ILE A 449 -23.11 -15.96 10.02
CA ILE A 449 -21.79 -16.59 10.12
C ILE A 449 -20.83 -16.00 9.08
N ILE A 450 -21.24 -15.85 7.82
CA ILE A 450 -20.38 -15.32 6.75
C ILE A 450 -20.01 -13.85 7.00
N VAL A 451 -20.99 -13.04 7.45
CA VAL A 451 -20.72 -11.66 7.88
C VAL A 451 -19.73 -11.65 9.05
N GLY A 452 -19.93 -12.53 10.03
CA GLY A 452 -19.02 -12.67 11.17
C GLY A 452 -17.59 -13.04 10.76
N ILE A 453 -17.42 -13.91 9.77
CA ILE A 453 -16.10 -14.27 9.21
C ILE A 453 -15.44 -13.07 8.53
N ALA A 454 -16.19 -12.30 7.73
CA ALA A 454 -15.67 -11.09 7.10
C ALA A 454 -15.21 -10.06 8.14
N VAL A 455 -16.03 -9.81 9.17
CA VAL A 455 -15.68 -8.93 10.29
C VAL A 455 -14.45 -9.43 11.06
N LEU A 456 -14.34 -10.73 11.29
CA LEU A 456 -13.19 -11.34 11.97
C LEU A 456 -11.89 -11.11 11.19
N PHE A 457 -11.89 -11.35 9.88
CA PHE A 457 -10.70 -11.10 9.04
C PHE A 457 -10.33 -9.62 8.99
N GLY A 458 -11.32 -8.72 8.90
CA GLY A 458 -11.10 -7.28 9.00
C GLY A 458 -10.52 -6.85 10.34
N PHE A 459 -11.00 -7.43 11.45
CA PHE A 459 -10.45 -7.18 12.78
C PHE A 459 -9.01 -7.68 12.92
N ILE A 460 -8.71 -8.90 12.45
CA ILE A 460 -7.35 -9.44 12.49
C ILE A 460 -6.42 -8.59 11.61
N PHE A 461 -6.86 -8.13 10.45
CA PHE A 461 -6.12 -7.20 9.60
C PHE A 461 -5.77 -5.92 10.36
N ALA A 462 -6.76 -5.23 10.94
CA ALA A 462 -6.57 -3.99 11.69
C ALA A 462 -5.65 -4.18 12.91
N PHE A 463 -5.83 -5.28 13.63
CA PHE A 463 -4.97 -5.64 14.77
C PHE A 463 -3.52 -5.89 14.32
N SER A 464 -3.33 -6.62 13.22
CA SER A 464 -2.00 -6.97 12.71
C SER A 464 -1.23 -5.76 12.22
N ILE A 465 -1.87 -4.81 11.51
CA ILE A 465 -1.27 -3.54 11.10
C ILE A 465 -0.84 -2.68 12.32
N ARG A 466 -1.57 -2.79 13.43
CA ARG A 466 -1.20 -2.10 14.67
C ARG A 466 -0.03 -2.77 15.40
N ALA A 467 -0.04 -4.12 15.47
CA ALA A 467 0.85 -4.91 16.31
C ALA A 467 2.21 -5.21 15.64
N PHE A 468 2.22 -5.46 14.32
CA PHE A 468 3.43 -5.86 13.61
C PHE A 468 4.06 -4.67 12.87
N ASN A 469 5.40 -4.59 12.96
CA ASN A 469 6.21 -3.69 12.17
C ASN A 469 7.34 -4.50 11.53
N PHE A 470 7.30 -4.65 10.22
CA PHE A 470 8.28 -5.43 9.45
C PHE A 470 9.34 -4.56 8.78
N GLN A 471 9.46 -3.29 9.14
CA GLN A 471 10.58 -2.47 8.67
C GLN A 471 11.86 -2.93 9.39
N THR A 472 12.77 -3.53 8.66
CA THR A 472 14.17 -3.66 9.06
C THR A 472 14.85 -2.32 8.81
N ARG A 473 15.40 -1.73 9.88
CA ARG A 473 16.31 -0.58 9.80
C ARG A 473 17.67 -1.02 9.26
#